data_5b20bc7e1844f7aa3d56b861e9c5a64e
#
_entry.id   5b20bc7e1844f7aa3d56b861e9c5a64e
#
_cell.length_a   1.000
_cell.length_b   1.000
_cell.length_c   1.000
_cell.angle_alpha   90.00
_cell.angle_beta   90.00
_cell.angle_gamma   90.00
#
_symmetry.space_group_name_H-M   'P 1'
#
loop_
_entity.id
_entity.type
_entity.pdbx_description
1 polymer ?
#
loop_
_entity_poly.entity_id
_entity_poly.type
_entity_poly.pdbx_seq_one_letter_code
_entity_poly.pdbx_strand_id
1 'polypeptide(L)'
;DFFYGYQSQLHAHNYFPAYLWKNDKRIALRNEVVPAGRKDDNLFFKPGYATKRIDYSHDLIHTEAMSFIKRNRRNPFFLYLALTIPHANNEGTRGTGDGQEVPDYGIYSAKPWSNQDKGQAAMITRMDKGIGEIIALLDELGVGDNTIIMFTSDNGHHDEGGHNTETFEPS
;
A
#
# COMPACT_ATOMS: atom_id res chain seq x y z
N ASP A 1 4.65 13.03 18.16
CA ASP A 1 3.97 12.10 17.23
C ASP A 1 4.68 12.12 15.88
N PHE A 2 4.56 11.02 15.11
CA PHE A 2 5.17 10.87 13.80
C PHE A 2 4.10 10.39 12.80
N PHE A 3 4.10 10.97 11.62
CA PHE A 3 3.23 10.58 10.51
C PHE A 3 4.04 10.39 9.22
N TYR A 4 3.75 9.32 8.48
CA TYR A 4 4.23 9.12 7.12
C TYR A 4 3.16 8.41 6.29
N GLY A 5 2.75 9.00 5.17
CA GLY A 5 1.72 8.40 4.31
C GLY A 5 0.85 9.40 3.58
N TYR A 6 -0.40 9.02 3.37
CA TYR A 6 -1.43 9.83 2.71
C TYR A 6 -2.26 10.61 3.72
N GLN A 7 -2.72 11.79 3.34
CA GLN A 7 -3.67 12.59 4.14
C GLN A 7 -5.10 12.56 3.60
N SER A 8 -5.35 11.80 2.53
CA SER A 8 -6.66 11.70 1.90
C SER A 8 -6.87 10.32 1.32
N GLN A 9 -8.08 9.79 1.48
CA GLN A 9 -8.50 8.53 0.89
C GLN A 9 -8.36 8.53 -0.63
N LEU A 10 -8.78 9.58 -1.32
CA LEU A 10 -8.65 9.69 -2.78
C LEU A 10 -7.20 9.63 -3.26
N HIS A 11 -6.28 10.25 -2.51
CA HIS A 11 -4.86 10.20 -2.82
C HIS A 11 -4.27 8.79 -2.56
N ALA A 12 -4.82 8.08 -1.55
CA ALA A 12 -4.37 6.74 -1.18
C ALA A 12 -4.73 5.64 -2.19
N HIS A 13 -5.63 5.91 -3.14
CA HIS A 13 -5.90 4.98 -4.25
C HIS A 13 -4.68 4.78 -5.16
N ASN A 14 -3.82 5.79 -5.30
CA ASN A 14 -2.65 5.72 -6.17
C ASN A 14 -1.43 5.16 -5.43
N TYR A 15 -0.97 3.99 -5.81
CA TYR A 15 0.19 3.33 -5.19
C TYR A 15 1.54 3.83 -5.68
N PHE A 16 1.55 4.64 -6.75
CA PHE A 16 2.71 5.36 -7.25
C PHE A 16 2.43 6.86 -7.28
N PRO A 17 2.14 7.49 -6.13
CA PRO A 17 1.75 8.90 -6.08
C PRO A 17 2.93 9.82 -6.40
N ALA A 18 2.64 11.07 -6.75
CA ALA A 18 3.68 12.06 -6.98
C ALA A 18 4.37 12.53 -5.69
N TYR A 19 3.74 12.30 -4.53
CA TYR A 19 4.29 12.65 -3.23
C TYR A 19 3.61 11.84 -2.10
N LEU A 20 4.28 11.77 -0.95
CA LEU A 20 3.71 11.39 0.33
C LEU A 20 3.94 12.51 1.35
N TRP A 21 3.31 12.39 2.50
CA TRP A 21 3.52 13.32 3.60
C TRP A 21 4.41 12.70 4.67
N LYS A 22 5.33 13.50 5.20
CA LYS A 22 6.08 13.20 6.41
C LYS A 22 5.85 14.33 7.41
N ASN A 23 5.02 14.05 8.41
CA ASN A 23 4.45 15.06 9.30
C ASN A 23 3.71 16.14 8.49
N ASP A 24 4.17 17.37 8.53
CA ASP A 24 3.63 18.56 7.83
C ASP A 24 4.26 18.83 6.46
N LYS A 25 5.22 17.99 6.03
CA LYS A 25 6.00 18.21 4.80
C LYS A 25 5.63 17.22 3.71
N ARG A 26 5.46 17.72 2.49
CA ARG A 26 5.38 16.89 1.29
C ARG A 26 6.77 16.38 0.92
N ILE A 27 6.85 15.08 0.68
CA ILE A 27 8.02 14.40 0.16
C ILE A 27 7.73 14.03 -1.29
N ALA A 28 8.37 14.72 -2.22
CA ALA A 28 8.22 14.44 -3.65
C ALA A 28 8.78 13.05 -3.99
N LEU A 29 8.06 12.33 -4.84
CA LEU A 29 8.44 11.02 -5.36
C LEU A 29 8.75 11.14 -6.86
N ARG A 30 9.43 10.13 -7.40
CA ARG A 30 9.92 10.12 -8.78
C ARG A 30 8.88 9.64 -9.82
N ASN A 31 7.65 9.44 -9.37
CA ASN A 31 6.56 8.98 -10.20
C ASN A 31 5.99 10.12 -11.06
N GLU A 32 5.48 9.77 -12.26
CA GLU A 32 4.72 10.69 -13.09
C GLU A 32 3.25 10.28 -13.05
N VAL A 33 2.38 11.18 -12.61
CA VAL A 33 0.97 10.90 -12.32
C VAL A 33 0.07 11.70 -13.26
N VAL A 34 -0.89 11.00 -13.87
CA VAL A 34 -2.04 11.61 -14.54
C VAL A 34 -3.12 11.84 -13.49
N PRO A 35 -3.49 13.08 -13.19
CA PRO A 35 -4.61 13.36 -12.31
C PRO A 35 -5.90 12.84 -12.96
N ALA A 36 -6.64 12.04 -12.20
CA ALA A 36 -7.94 11.53 -12.60
C ALA A 36 -8.88 11.64 -11.40
N GLY A 37 -10.02 12.23 -11.58
CA GLY A 37 -11.00 12.45 -10.53
C GLY A 37 -12.22 13.13 -11.09
N ARG A 38 -13.27 13.26 -10.29
CA ARG A 38 -14.46 14.02 -10.64
C ARG A 38 -14.14 15.52 -10.62
N LYS A 39 -14.86 16.32 -11.38
CA LYS A 39 -14.68 17.79 -11.41
C LYS A 39 -14.82 18.46 -10.03
N ASP A 40 -15.54 17.81 -9.14
CA ASP A 40 -15.88 18.29 -7.79
C ASP A 40 -14.88 17.82 -6.73
N ASP A 41 -13.91 16.97 -7.09
CA ASP A 41 -12.89 16.48 -6.15
C ASP A 41 -12.00 17.65 -5.73
N ASN A 42 -11.75 17.73 -4.42
CA ASN A 42 -10.89 18.77 -3.87
C ASN A 42 -9.50 18.72 -4.50
N LEU A 43 -9.12 19.77 -5.20
CA LEU A 43 -7.88 19.89 -5.98
C LEU A 43 -6.59 19.67 -5.17
N PHE A 44 -6.66 19.74 -3.83
CA PHE A 44 -5.51 19.51 -2.95
C PHE A 44 -5.08 18.03 -2.89
N PHE A 45 -6.00 17.09 -3.13
CA PHE A 45 -5.76 15.65 -2.98
C PHE A 45 -6.24 14.92 -4.23
N LYS A 46 -5.65 15.24 -5.37
CA LYS A 46 -6.08 14.65 -6.64
C LYS A 46 -5.82 13.14 -6.66
N PRO A 47 -6.87 12.33 -6.80
CA PRO A 47 -6.70 10.95 -7.18
C PRO A 47 -6.06 10.86 -8.56
N GLY A 48 -5.51 9.71 -8.91
CA GLY A 48 -4.90 9.52 -10.21
C GLY A 48 -4.23 8.16 -10.35
N TYR A 49 -3.53 7.98 -11.44
CA TYR A 49 -2.72 6.81 -11.69
C TYR A 49 -1.37 7.20 -12.31
N ALA A 50 -0.36 6.40 -12.08
CA ALA A 50 0.99 6.72 -12.55
C ALA A 50 1.23 6.16 -13.97
N THR A 51 1.81 7.01 -14.84
CA THR A 51 2.34 6.62 -16.14
C THR A 51 3.82 6.23 -16.07
N LYS A 52 4.53 6.72 -15.03
CA LYS A 52 5.88 6.30 -14.69
C LYS A 52 5.89 5.86 -13.23
N ARG A 53 6.25 4.61 -13.00
CA ARG A 53 6.18 3.92 -11.71
C ARG A 53 7.58 3.62 -11.22
N ILE A 54 8.05 4.32 -10.17
CA ILE A 54 9.39 4.17 -9.58
C ILE A 54 9.30 3.91 -8.08
N ASP A 55 8.59 4.79 -7.36
CA ASP A 55 8.49 4.77 -5.91
C ASP A 55 7.13 4.21 -5.50
N TYR A 56 7.11 2.98 -5.00
CA TYR A 56 5.90 2.31 -4.53
C TYR A 56 5.59 2.72 -3.10
N SER A 57 4.45 3.32 -2.88
CA SER A 57 4.07 3.89 -1.57
C SER A 57 4.06 2.89 -0.43
N HIS A 58 3.57 1.67 -0.67
CA HIS A 58 3.55 0.61 0.34
C HIS A 58 4.96 0.30 0.86
N ASP A 59 5.95 0.17 -0.03
CA ASP A 59 7.34 -0.13 0.36
C ASP A 59 7.97 1.03 1.16
N LEU A 60 7.65 2.27 0.78
CA LEU A 60 8.12 3.45 1.50
C LEU A 60 7.51 3.53 2.90
N ILE A 61 6.19 3.28 3.01
CA ILE A 61 5.48 3.25 4.30
C ILE A 61 6.03 2.13 5.18
N HIS A 62 6.24 0.94 4.62
CA HIS A 62 6.85 -0.19 5.33
C HIS A 62 8.26 0.16 5.84
N THR A 63 9.09 0.75 4.99
CA THR A 63 10.45 1.20 5.37
C THR A 63 10.43 2.19 6.54
N GLU A 64 9.52 3.15 6.51
CA GLU A 64 9.37 4.12 7.62
C GLU A 64 8.82 3.46 8.89
N ALA A 65 7.91 2.47 8.79
CA ALA A 65 7.43 1.69 9.92
C ALA A 65 8.58 0.91 10.59
N MET A 66 9.40 0.20 9.81
CA MET A 66 10.59 -0.51 10.31
C MET A 66 11.57 0.47 10.99
N SER A 67 11.79 1.62 10.38
CA SER A 67 12.64 2.67 10.96
C SER A 67 12.07 3.25 12.25
N PHE A 68 10.74 3.42 12.33
CA PHE A 68 10.04 3.90 13.52
C PHE A 68 10.23 2.91 14.69
N ILE A 69 10.02 1.62 14.46
CA ILE A 69 10.22 0.55 15.46
C ILE A 69 11.66 0.59 16.00
N LYS A 70 12.66 0.62 15.10
CA LYS A 70 14.08 0.69 15.48
C LYS A 70 14.41 1.90 16.36
N ARG A 71 13.88 3.07 16.02
CA ARG A 71 14.12 4.30 16.79
C ARG A 71 13.48 4.28 18.18
N ASN A 72 12.32 3.61 18.30
CA ASN A 72 11.51 3.63 19.52
C ASN A 72 11.66 2.38 20.39
N ARG A 73 12.50 1.41 20.02
CA ARG A 73 12.64 0.11 20.69
C ARG A 73 12.89 0.13 22.20
N ARG A 74 13.34 1.26 22.74
CA ARG A 74 13.64 1.45 24.17
C ARG A 74 12.52 2.15 24.94
N ASN A 75 11.47 2.56 24.27
CA ASN A 75 10.34 3.31 24.83
C ASN A 75 9.03 2.60 24.47
N PRO A 76 7.99 2.73 25.28
CA PRO A 76 6.66 2.34 24.86
C PRO A 76 6.26 3.12 23.59
N PHE A 77 5.70 2.43 22.61
CA PHE A 77 5.19 3.06 21.40
C PHE A 77 3.86 2.46 20.97
N PHE A 78 3.12 3.22 20.22
CA PHE A 78 1.95 2.78 19.48
C PHE A 78 2.19 3.05 17.99
N LEU A 79 2.11 2.01 17.17
CA LEU A 79 2.21 2.09 15.71
C LEU A 79 0.86 1.73 15.10
N TYR A 80 0.19 2.70 14.48
CA TYR A 80 -0.97 2.46 13.62
C TYR A 80 -0.51 2.41 12.17
N LEU A 81 -0.45 1.21 11.60
CA LEU A 81 0.00 0.95 10.24
C LEU A 81 -1.22 0.68 9.34
N ALA A 82 -1.82 1.74 8.83
CA ALA A 82 -2.98 1.67 7.94
C ALA A 82 -2.52 1.38 6.51
N LEU A 83 -2.42 0.09 6.18
CA LEU A 83 -2.05 -0.36 4.84
C LEU A 83 -3.21 -0.15 3.86
N THR A 84 -2.91 0.32 2.65
CA THR A 84 -3.92 0.56 1.61
C THR A 84 -4.10 -0.63 0.67
N ILE A 85 -3.06 -1.44 0.49
CA ILE A 85 -3.18 -2.70 -0.26
C ILE A 85 -3.93 -3.76 0.57
N PRO A 86 -4.72 -4.63 -0.06
CA PRO A 86 -4.84 -4.88 -1.49
C PRO A 86 -5.99 -4.13 -2.19
N HIS A 87 -6.44 -2.98 -1.71
CA HIS A 87 -7.45 -2.18 -2.38
C HIS A 87 -7.00 -1.78 -3.80
N ALA A 88 -7.93 -1.69 -4.74
CA ALA A 88 -7.60 -1.30 -6.11
C ALA A 88 -7.44 0.22 -6.28
N ASN A 89 -6.58 0.65 -7.21
CA ASN A 89 -6.63 2.01 -7.72
C ASN A 89 -7.81 2.17 -8.69
N ASN A 90 -8.91 2.72 -8.23
CA ASN A 90 -10.12 2.90 -9.04
C ASN A 90 -9.92 3.86 -10.22
N GLU A 91 -9.06 4.86 -10.08
CA GLU A 91 -8.66 5.77 -11.15
C GLU A 91 -7.80 5.03 -12.18
N GLY A 92 -6.90 4.17 -11.74
CA GLY A 92 -6.12 3.26 -12.58
C GLY A 92 -7.02 2.33 -13.38
N THR A 93 -8.00 1.70 -12.72
CA THR A 93 -8.99 0.84 -13.39
C THR A 93 -9.72 1.59 -14.51
N ARG A 94 -10.21 2.80 -14.22
CA ARG A 94 -10.92 3.62 -15.24
C ARG A 94 -10.00 4.11 -16.36
N GLY A 95 -8.74 4.40 -16.06
CA GLY A 95 -7.80 4.97 -17.03
C GLY A 95 -7.07 3.94 -17.88
N THR A 96 -6.82 2.74 -17.35
CA THR A 96 -5.96 1.72 -17.98
C THR A 96 -6.60 0.33 -18.07
N GLY A 97 -7.74 0.10 -17.41
CA GLY A 97 -8.34 -1.23 -17.25
C GLY A 97 -7.70 -2.08 -16.12
N ASP A 98 -6.69 -1.54 -15.43
CA ASP A 98 -5.96 -2.25 -14.38
C ASP A 98 -5.78 -1.34 -13.15
N GLY A 99 -6.40 -1.72 -12.04
CA GLY A 99 -6.29 -1.05 -10.74
C GLY A 99 -5.36 -1.77 -9.76
N GLN A 100 -4.83 -2.93 -10.13
CA GLN A 100 -3.98 -3.75 -9.27
C GLN A 100 -2.50 -3.37 -9.43
N GLU A 101 -2.18 -2.16 -9.00
CA GLU A 101 -0.85 -1.55 -9.22
C GLU A 101 0.20 -2.12 -8.28
N VAL A 102 1.17 -2.84 -8.82
CA VAL A 102 2.32 -3.40 -8.10
C VAL A 102 3.62 -3.11 -8.86
N PRO A 103 4.78 -3.12 -8.20
CA PRO A 103 6.07 -3.00 -8.88
C PRO A 103 6.38 -4.19 -9.80
N ASP A 104 6.01 -5.38 -9.37
CA ASP A 104 6.20 -6.65 -10.08
C ASP A 104 5.22 -7.71 -9.58
N TYR A 105 4.99 -8.74 -10.41
CA TYR A 105 4.10 -9.85 -10.04
C TYR A 105 4.80 -10.97 -9.27
N GLY A 106 6.12 -10.88 -9.02
CA GLY A 106 6.90 -11.86 -8.26
C GLY A 106 6.68 -13.30 -8.74
N ILE A 107 6.33 -14.18 -7.81
CA ILE A 107 6.07 -15.61 -8.07
C ILE A 107 4.88 -15.86 -8.99
N TYR A 108 4.04 -14.86 -9.25
CA TYR A 108 2.85 -14.96 -10.10
C TYR A 108 3.13 -14.60 -11.56
N SER A 109 4.34 -14.14 -11.91
CA SER A 109 4.67 -13.67 -13.26
C SER A 109 4.41 -14.73 -14.34
N ALA A 110 4.70 -16.01 -14.06
CA ALA A 110 4.52 -17.13 -14.98
C ALA A 110 3.12 -17.78 -14.93
N LYS A 111 2.20 -17.30 -14.07
CA LYS A 111 0.85 -17.86 -13.99
C LYS A 111 0.03 -17.49 -15.24
N PRO A 112 -0.86 -18.37 -15.73
CA PRO A 112 -1.74 -18.09 -16.87
C PRO A 112 -2.97 -17.24 -16.45
N TRP A 113 -2.74 -16.27 -15.57
CA TRP A 113 -3.76 -15.37 -15.02
C TRP A 113 -3.72 -14.01 -15.73
N SER A 114 -4.80 -13.23 -15.60
CA SER A 114 -4.78 -11.84 -16.04
C SER A 114 -3.72 -11.03 -15.27
N ASN A 115 -3.32 -9.89 -15.80
CA ASN A 115 -2.40 -9.00 -15.09
C ASN A 115 -3.03 -8.48 -13.78
N GLN A 116 -4.33 -8.24 -13.78
CA GLN A 116 -5.09 -7.81 -12.63
C GLN A 116 -5.08 -8.87 -11.52
N ASP A 117 -5.30 -10.16 -11.87
CA ASP A 117 -5.23 -11.25 -10.90
C ASP A 117 -3.82 -11.42 -10.32
N LYS A 118 -2.80 -11.34 -11.18
CA LYS A 118 -1.40 -11.35 -10.73
C LYS A 118 -1.09 -10.19 -9.79
N GLY A 119 -1.61 -9.00 -10.12
CA GLY A 119 -1.44 -7.80 -9.31
C GLY A 119 -2.06 -7.93 -7.93
N GLN A 120 -3.32 -8.40 -7.86
CA GLN A 120 -4.02 -8.65 -6.60
C GLN A 120 -3.25 -9.64 -5.71
N ALA A 121 -2.85 -10.79 -6.27
CA ALA A 121 -2.08 -11.80 -5.54
C ALA A 121 -0.72 -11.25 -5.06
N ALA A 122 -0.05 -10.46 -5.89
CA ALA A 122 1.23 -9.84 -5.56
C ALA A 122 1.10 -8.78 -4.45
N MET A 123 0.01 -7.98 -4.42
CA MET A 123 -0.28 -7.05 -3.33
C MET A 123 -0.41 -7.79 -2.00
N ILE A 124 -1.21 -8.85 -1.96
CA ILE A 124 -1.44 -9.65 -0.75
C ILE A 124 -0.13 -10.27 -0.25
N THR A 125 0.63 -10.90 -1.15
CA THR A 125 1.92 -11.50 -0.81
C THR A 125 2.93 -10.46 -0.29
N ARG A 126 2.93 -9.26 -0.88
CA ARG A 126 3.81 -8.16 -0.46
C ARG A 126 3.42 -7.65 0.94
N MET A 127 2.13 -7.53 1.23
CA MET A 127 1.62 -7.17 2.54
C MET A 127 2.01 -8.20 3.59
N ASP A 128 1.75 -9.48 3.32
CA ASP A 128 2.07 -10.60 4.20
C ASP A 128 3.57 -10.65 4.53
N LYS A 129 4.41 -10.53 3.51
CA LYS A 129 5.87 -10.44 3.67
C LYS A 129 6.27 -9.27 4.58
N GLY A 130 5.70 -8.08 4.36
CA GLY A 130 5.98 -6.90 5.18
C GLY A 130 5.59 -7.07 6.64
N ILE A 131 4.46 -7.73 6.90
CA ILE A 131 4.03 -8.07 8.27
C ILE A 131 5.03 -9.05 8.91
N GLY A 132 5.44 -10.09 8.19
CA GLY A 132 6.46 -11.04 8.64
C GLY A 132 7.79 -10.36 8.98
N GLU A 133 8.24 -9.39 8.17
CA GLU A 133 9.45 -8.60 8.42
C GLU A 133 9.33 -7.73 9.68
N ILE A 134 8.16 -7.17 9.96
CA ILE A 134 7.90 -6.41 11.20
C ILE A 134 7.99 -7.33 12.42
N ILE A 135 7.35 -8.50 12.37
CA ILE A 135 7.39 -9.48 13.46
C ILE A 135 8.84 -9.91 13.75
N ALA A 136 9.56 -10.30 12.70
CA ALA A 136 10.97 -10.68 12.83
C ALA A 136 11.85 -9.56 13.40
N LEU A 137 11.58 -8.31 13.03
CA LEU A 137 12.30 -7.17 13.61
C LEU A 137 12.01 -6.97 15.10
N LEU A 138 10.77 -7.14 15.54
CA LEU A 138 10.41 -7.02 16.95
C LEU A 138 11.14 -8.09 17.78
N ASP A 139 11.25 -9.31 17.26
CA ASP A 139 11.97 -10.42 17.90
C ASP A 139 13.49 -10.14 17.92
N GLU A 140 14.08 -9.69 16.80
CA GLU A 140 15.50 -9.30 16.71
C GLU A 140 15.86 -8.20 17.73
N LEU A 141 14.95 -7.26 17.95
CA LEU A 141 15.15 -6.16 18.88
C LEU A 141 14.88 -6.56 20.36
N GLY A 142 14.41 -7.78 20.61
CA GLY A 142 14.09 -8.29 21.95
C GLY A 142 12.87 -7.63 22.59
N VAL A 143 11.94 -7.13 21.78
CA VAL A 143 10.71 -6.49 22.26
C VAL A 143 9.44 -7.26 21.86
N GLY A 144 9.58 -8.36 21.11
CA GLY A 144 8.46 -9.16 20.61
C GLY A 144 7.54 -9.64 21.73
N ASP A 145 8.09 -10.25 22.79
CA ASP A 145 7.33 -10.78 23.95
C ASP A 145 6.56 -9.69 24.74
N ASN A 146 6.92 -8.43 24.57
CA ASN A 146 6.27 -7.28 25.22
C ASN A 146 5.51 -6.38 24.23
N THR A 147 5.15 -6.92 23.06
CA THR A 147 4.43 -6.20 22.02
C THR A 147 3.15 -6.94 21.64
N ILE A 148 2.02 -6.23 21.66
CA ILE A 148 0.75 -6.75 21.17
C ILE A 148 0.65 -6.35 19.69
N ILE A 149 0.46 -7.34 18.82
CA ILE A 149 0.21 -7.14 17.41
C ILE A 149 -1.26 -7.47 17.13
N MET A 150 -1.97 -6.51 16.52
CA MET A 150 -3.34 -6.71 16.06
C MET A 150 -3.38 -6.52 14.56
N PHE A 151 -3.94 -7.50 13.83
CA PHE A 151 -4.17 -7.43 12.40
C PHE A 151 -5.66 -7.56 12.13
N THR A 152 -6.20 -6.67 11.31
CA THR A 152 -7.61 -6.67 10.92
C THR A 152 -7.77 -6.04 9.55
N SER A 153 -8.88 -6.34 8.88
CA SER A 153 -9.37 -5.63 7.69
C SER A 153 -10.58 -4.79 8.07
N ASP A 154 -10.82 -3.72 7.34
CA ASP A 154 -12.00 -2.85 7.48
C ASP A 154 -13.23 -3.47 6.82
N ASN A 155 -13.05 -4.30 5.79
CA ASN A 155 -14.10 -5.03 5.07
C ASN A 155 -13.56 -6.36 4.53
N GLY A 156 -14.46 -7.14 3.91
CA GLY A 156 -14.11 -8.40 3.25
C GLY A 156 -13.57 -8.21 1.84
N HIS A 157 -13.43 -9.33 1.14
CA HIS A 157 -12.98 -9.37 -0.25
C HIS A 157 -13.86 -8.52 -1.18
N HIS A 158 -13.25 -7.88 -2.16
CA HIS A 158 -13.86 -6.95 -3.10
C HIS A 158 -13.50 -7.30 -4.55
N ASP A 159 -14.34 -6.93 -5.51
CA ASP A 159 -14.19 -7.21 -6.95
C ASP A 159 -13.73 -6.00 -7.77
N GLU A 160 -13.16 -4.96 -7.15
CA GLU A 160 -12.62 -3.79 -7.82
C GLU A 160 -11.27 -4.07 -8.48
N GLY A 161 -10.86 -3.18 -9.39
CA GLY A 161 -9.53 -3.21 -9.99
C GLY A 161 -9.38 -4.12 -11.21
N GLY A 162 -10.46 -4.77 -11.64
CA GLY A 162 -10.49 -5.60 -12.85
C GLY A 162 -9.97 -7.03 -12.66
N HIS A 163 -9.65 -7.46 -11.45
CA HIS A 163 -9.34 -8.87 -11.19
C HIS A 163 -10.61 -9.72 -11.19
N ASN A 164 -10.44 -11.03 -11.43
CA ASN A 164 -11.53 -11.99 -11.38
C ASN A 164 -11.62 -12.59 -9.97
N THR A 165 -12.73 -12.32 -9.28
CA THR A 165 -12.97 -12.83 -7.92
C THR A 165 -13.00 -14.36 -7.85
N GLU A 166 -13.43 -15.06 -8.91
CA GLU A 166 -13.43 -16.52 -8.97
C GLU A 166 -12.01 -17.11 -8.93
N THR A 167 -10.99 -16.35 -9.30
CA THR A 167 -9.58 -16.79 -9.20
C THR A 167 -9.13 -16.92 -7.74
N PHE A 168 -9.78 -16.21 -6.82
CA PHE A 168 -9.46 -16.13 -5.41
C PHE A 168 -10.64 -16.48 -4.50
N GLU A 169 -11.41 -17.52 -4.85
CA GLU A 169 -12.50 -17.98 -3.99
C GLU A 169 -11.98 -18.24 -2.57
N PRO A 170 -12.64 -17.67 -1.55
CA PRO A 170 -12.31 -18.02 -0.17
C PRO A 170 -12.63 -19.50 0.05
N SER A 171 -11.63 -20.22 0.50
CA SER A 171 -11.74 -21.64 0.91
C SER A 171 -12.58 -21.77 2.18
#